data_76659869ed5d0ac1ea9e5b2d1742e8b0
#
_entry.id   76659869ed5d0ac1ea9e5b2d1742e8b0
#
_cell.length_a   1.000
_cell.length_b   1.000
_cell.length_c   1.000
_cell.angle_alpha   90.00
_cell.angle_beta   90.00
_cell.angle_gamma   90.00
#
_symmetry.space_group_name_H-M   'P 1'
#
loop_
_entity.id
_entity.type
_entity.pdbx_description
1 polymer ?
#
loop_
_entity_poly.entity_id
_entity_poly.type
_entity_poly.pdbx_seq_one_letter_code
_entity_poly.pdbx_strand_id
1 'polypeptide(L)'
;MKKYLFLLAFCALTTASAQPPAPQTRWTIANDHAIRWTVDGSRLPHNDHVEMSGEQISARLHYGVESDGRFTLTRTLVWPMLRMLPNDTFGGLTRDFPQNFLDAVRIDGKALAAEQVEYLRLDGLLTVVSRYGDIEVTRCLFPSPARAAFCEQYTLRNTGPTTVAVELNPVRDEVRTDADAGVEGSYTLIAATDFVRSRTLRLAPGETCIFGASVRGLKTPEVELPLDISAERAQREAFVAEVCGNLSLESPEPVLNTMFALAKVRAAESVFRTREGLHHAPRAEYH
;
A
#
# COMPACT_ATOMS: atom_id res chain seq x y z
N MET A 1 -2.63 76.44 -45.49
CA MET A 1 -1.77 75.47 -44.81
C MET A 1 -2.69 74.41 -44.22
N LYS A 2 -2.78 73.22 -44.89
CA LYS A 2 -3.60 72.12 -44.41
C LYS A 2 -2.65 71.13 -43.64
N LYS A 3 -2.90 70.93 -42.34
CA LYS A 3 -2.21 69.99 -41.52
C LYS A 3 -2.88 68.60 -41.64
N TYR A 4 -2.18 67.64 -42.16
CA TYR A 4 -2.61 66.21 -42.17
C TYR A 4 -2.15 65.57 -40.90
N LEU A 5 -3.08 65.04 -40.08
CA LEU A 5 -2.82 64.25 -38.90
C LEU A 5 -2.83 62.80 -39.35
N PHE A 6 -1.65 62.13 -39.28
CA PHE A 6 -1.52 60.70 -39.53
C PHE A 6 -1.78 59.96 -38.21
N LEU A 7 -2.88 59.21 -38.17
CA LEU A 7 -3.19 58.31 -37.04
C LEU A 7 -2.56 56.94 -37.35
N LEU A 8 -1.48 56.60 -36.67
CA LEU A 8 -0.88 55.25 -36.72
C LEU A 8 -1.65 54.32 -35.77
N ALA A 9 -2.49 53.46 -36.33
CA ALA A 9 -3.11 52.37 -35.58
C ALA A 9 -2.09 51.24 -35.35
N PHE A 10 -1.67 51.06 -34.08
CA PHE A 10 -0.80 49.96 -33.66
C PHE A 10 -1.70 48.75 -33.38
N CYS A 11 -1.81 47.83 -34.32
CA CYS A 11 -2.41 46.51 -34.08
C CYS A 11 -1.43 45.64 -33.25
N ALA A 12 -1.66 45.59 -31.94
CA ALA A 12 -0.99 44.62 -31.10
C ALA A 12 -1.60 43.23 -31.39
N LEU A 13 -0.90 42.42 -32.17
CA LEU A 13 -1.16 40.96 -32.26
C LEU A 13 -0.76 40.31 -30.95
N THR A 14 -1.72 40.13 -30.06
CA THR A 14 -1.54 39.23 -28.94
C THR A 14 -1.54 37.80 -29.47
N THR A 15 -0.35 37.23 -29.68
CA THR A 15 -0.19 35.77 -29.83
C THR A 15 -0.57 35.14 -28.51
N ALA A 16 -1.77 34.58 -28.42
CA ALA A 16 -2.13 33.69 -27.33
C ALA A 16 -1.18 32.48 -27.43
N SER A 17 -0.14 32.50 -26.61
CA SER A 17 0.71 31.35 -26.39
C SER A 17 -0.19 30.24 -25.79
N ALA A 18 -0.56 29.27 -26.58
CA ALA A 18 -1.23 28.08 -26.07
C ALA A 18 -0.27 27.43 -25.05
N GLN A 19 -0.62 27.54 -23.78
CA GLN A 19 0.11 26.87 -22.72
C GLN A 19 0.10 25.37 -23.04
N PRO A 20 1.25 24.66 -23.07
CA PRO A 20 1.24 23.25 -23.33
C PRO A 20 0.29 22.57 -22.33
N PRO A 21 -0.51 21.57 -22.76
CA PRO A 21 -1.40 20.89 -21.85
C PRO A 21 -0.60 20.40 -20.65
N ALA A 22 -1.11 20.68 -19.44
CA ALA A 22 -0.48 20.24 -18.22
C ALA A 22 -0.22 18.72 -18.32
N PRO A 23 0.95 18.23 -17.91
CA PRO A 23 1.24 16.82 -17.97
C PRO A 23 0.13 16.07 -17.22
N GLN A 24 -0.58 15.18 -17.94
CA GLN A 24 -1.66 14.41 -17.32
C GLN A 24 -1.04 13.52 -16.24
N THR A 25 -1.27 13.89 -14.99
CA THR A 25 -0.81 13.11 -13.85
C THR A 25 -1.58 11.79 -13.80
N ARG A 26 -0.89 10.70 -13.44
CA ARG A 26 -1.54 9.38 -13.24
C ARG A 26 -2.38 9.39 -11.96
N TRP A 27 -1.84 9.97 -10.92
CA TRP A 27 -2.49 10.16 -9.65
C TRP A 27 -3.27 11.46 -9.65
N THR A 28 -4.50 11.42 -9.18
CA THR A 28 -5.38 12.56 -8.97
C THR A 28 -5.69 12.70 -7.49
N ILE A 29 -5.95 13.93 -7.05
CA ILE A 29 -6.40 14.17 -5.69
C ILE A 29 -7.83 13.62 -5.57
N ALA A 30 -8.02 12.72 -4.60
CA ALA A 30 -9.34 12.35 -4.14
C ALA A 30 -9.78 13.26 -3.00
N ASN A 31 -11.04 13.18 -2.59
CA ASN A 31 -11.49 13.84 -1.37
C ASN A 31 -10.70 13.30 -0.17
N ASP A 32 -10.70 13.99 0.96
CA ASP A 32 -10.21 13.51 2.23
C ASP A 32 -8.68 13.25 2.32
N HIS A 33 -7.88 14.05 1.63
CA HIS A 33 -6.40 14.00 1.64
C HIS A 33 -5.81 12.69 1.12
N ALA A 34 -6.51 12.03 0.21
CA ALA A 34 -6.06 10.84 -0.49
C ALA A 34 -5.67 11.14 -1.93
N ILE A 35 -4.82 10.32 -2.51
CA ILE A 35 -4.58 10.29 -3.96
C ILE A 35 -5.12 8.99 -4.55
N ARG A 36 -5.62 9.07 -5.78
CA ARG A 36 -6.20 7.94 -6.52
C ARG A 36 -5.66 7.88 -7.95
N TRP A 37 -5.31 6.69 -8.36
CA TRP A 37 -5.06 6.36 -9.75
C TRP A 37 -6.17 5.48 -10.27
N THR A 38 -7.01 5.98 -11.18
CA THR A 38 -7.99 5.17 -11.91
C THR A 38 -7.31 4.61 -13.15
N VAL A 39 -7.35 3.29 -13.29
CA VAL A 39 -6.71 2.57 -14.39
C VAL A 39 -7.67 2.52 -15.57
N ASP A 40 -7.32 3.19 -16.65
CA ASP A 40 -8.12 3.30 -17.88
C ASP A 40 -7.53 2.51 -19.07
N GLY A 41 -6.50 1.70 -18.80
CA GLY A 41 -5.77 0.95 -19.83
C GLY A 41 -4.79 1.78 -20.65
N SER A 42 -4.88 3.12 -20.62
CA SER A 42 -3.89 3.98 -21.23
C SER A 42 -2.61 4.03 -20.39
N ARG A 43 -1.47 4.15 -21.03
CA ARG A 43 -0.16 4.27 -20.36
C ARG A 43 0.20 3.07 -19.46
N LEU A 44 -0.25 1.86 -19.82
CA LEU A 44 0.21 0.59 -19.28
C LEU A 44 1.28 -0.06 -20.18
N PRO A 45 2.21 -0.86 -19.64
CA PRO A 45 2.37 -1.18 -18.23
C PRO A 45 2.91 0.01 -17.42
N HIS A 46 2.71 -0.04 -16.08
CA HIS A 46 3.30 0.93 -15.17
C HIS A 46 3.75 0.27 -13.87
N ASN A 47 4.94 0.62 -13.42
CA ASN A 47 5.50 0.18 -12.14
C ASN A 47 5.86 1.41 -11.30
N ASP A 48 5.67 1.30 -10.00
CA ASP A 48 6.03 2.33 -9.04
C ASP A 48 6.29 1.69 -7.67
N HIS A 49 6.61 2.48 -6.67
CA HIS A 49 6.78 2.01 -5.31
C HIS A 49 6.23 3.01 -4.31
N VAL A 50 5.81 2.50 -3.17
CA VAL A 50 5.42 3.29 -2.01
C VAL A 50 6.06 2.68 -0.77
N GLU A 51 6.50 3.54 0.14
CA GLU A 51 7.01 3.14 1.44
C GLU A 51 6.02 3.52 2.53
N MET A 52 5.78 2.60 3.47
CA MET A 52 4.94 2.79 4.65
C MET A 52 5.61 2.11 5.84
N SER A 53 5.49 2.71 7.04
CA SER A 53 6.10 2.13 8.24
C SER A 53 5.16 2.20 9.44
N GLY A 54 5.34 1.23 10.33
CA GLY A 54 4.91 1.26 11.72
C GLY A 54 6.14 1.33 12.62
N GLU A 55 5.94 1.25 13.93
CA GLU A 55 7.03 1.37 14.89
C GLU A 55 8.09 0.24 14.80
N GLN A 56 7.72 -0.94 14.29
CA GLN A 56 8.58 -2.13 14.31
C GLN A 56 8.81 -2.76 12.94
N ILE A 57 8.26 -2.16 11.88
CA ILE A 57 8.40 -2.64 10.51
C ILE A 57 8.32 -1.48 9.53
N SER A 58 9.12 -1.56 8.46
CA SER A 58 8.97 -0.74 7.27
C SER A 58 8.71 -1.63 6.06
N ALA A 59 7.88 -1.18 5.14
CA ALA A 59 7.54 -1.88 3.92
C ALA A 59 7.73 -0.96 2.72
N ARG A 60 8.57 -1.38 1.77
CA ARG A 60 8.61 -0.83 0.42
C ARG A 60 7.81 -1.75 -0.48
N LEU A 61 6.68 -1.25 -0.97
CA LEU A 61 5.80 -1.98 -1.86
C LEU A 61 6.15 -1.60 -3.30
N HIS A 62 6.78 -2.52 -4.03
CA HIS A 62 6.97 -2.40 -5.46
C HIS A 62 5.73 -2.96 -6.14
N TYR A 63 4.95 -2.12 -6.75
CA TYR A 63 3.69 -2.49 -7.38
C TYR A 63 3.64 -2.05 -8.85
N GLY A 64 2.82 -2.74 -9.61
CA GLY A 64 2.60 -2.40 -11.01
C GLY A 64 1.24 -2.84 -11.51
N VAL A 65 0.86 -2.29 -12.66
CA VAL A 65 -0.24 -2.78 -13.48
C VAL A 65 0.33 -3.10 -14.85
N GLU A 66 0.25 -4.37 -15.22
CA GLU A 66 0.74 -4.88 -16.49
C GLU A 66 -0.14 -4.41 -17.65
N SER A 67 0.33 -4.62 -18.89
CA SER A 67 -0.42 -4.23 -20.10
C SER A 67 -1.76 -4.96 -20.25
N ASP A 68 -1.90 -6.13 -19.63
CA ASP A 68 -3.14 -6.91 -19.58
C ASP A 68 -4.08 -6.52 -18.42
N GLY A 69 -3.72 -5.51 -17.62
CA GLY A 69 -4.49 -5.02 -16.47
C GLY A 69 -4.22 -5.75 -15.16
N ARG A 70 -3.33 -6.74 -15.14
CA ARG A 70 -2.98 -7.54 -13.96
C ARG A 70 -2.13 -6.74 -12.97
N PHE A 71 -2.45 -6.86 -11.68
CA PHE A 71 -1.65 -6.28 -10.60
C PHE A 71 -0.42 -7.12 -10.28
N THR A 72 0.70 -6.46 -10.05
CA THR A 72 1.94 -7.08 -9.54
C THR A 72 2.36 -6.41 -8.25
N LEU A 73 2.89 -7.21 -7.32
CA LEU A 73 3.33 -6.73 -6.01
C LEU A 73 4.50 -7.55 -5.49
N THR A 74 5.57 -6.83 -5.10
CA THR A 74 6.65 -7.37 -4.26
C THR A 74 6.77 -6.47 -3.03
N ARG A 75 6.88 -7.08 -1.86
CA ARG A 75 7.06 -6.38 -0.58
C ARG A 75 8.51 -6.55 -0.14
N THR A 76 9.27 -5.47 -0.10
CA THR A 76 10.56 -5.45 0.61
C THR A 76 10.29 -5.00 2.04
N LEU A 77 10.39 -5.92 3.00
CA LEU A 77 10.11 -5.67 4.41
C LEU A 77 11.40 -5.53 5.20
N VAL A 78 11.43 -4.56 6.11
CA VAL A 78 12.56 -4.26 6.99
C VAL A 78 12.08 -4.32 8.43
N TRP A 79 12.76 -5.13 9.25
CA TRP A 79 12.56 -5.20 10.71
C TRP A 79 13.74 -4.55 11.42
N PRO A 80 13.61 -3.31 11.92
CA PRO A 80 14.73 -2.58 12.54
C PRO A 80 15.36 -3.32 13.71
N MET A 81 14.55 -4.03 14.50
CA MET A 81 14.98 -4.71 15.71
C MET A 81 15.42 -6.18 15.51
N LEU A 82 15.27 -6.72 14.30
CA LEU A 82 15.87 -8.00 13.91
C LEU A 82 17.24 -7.73 13.28
N ARG A 83 18.23 -7.53 14.13
CA ARG A 83 19.57 -7.04 13.73
C ARG A 83 20.41 -8.13 13.11
N MET A 84 21.01 -7.85 11.96
CA MET A 84 21.87 -8.80 11.23
C MET A 84 23.36 -8.47 11.43
N LEU A 85 24.21 -9.52 11.48
CA LEU A 85 25.68 -9.46 11.53
C LEU A 85 26.29 -9.84 10.18
N PRO A 86 27.54 -9.46 9.99
CA PRO A 86 28.09 -8.15 10.21
C PRO A 86 27.80 -7.34 8.96
N ASN A 87 27.06 -6.35 9.07
CA ASN A 87 27.19 -5.36 8.03
C ASN A 87 27.78 -4.10 8.64
N ASP A 88 28.51 -3.36 7.90
CA ASP A 88 29.14 -2.11 8.32
C ASP A 88 28.14 -1.05 8.77
N THR A 89 26.83 -1.34 8.62
CA THR A 89 25.73 -0.41 8.84
C THR A 89 24.81 -0.80 10.00
N PHE A 90 25.03 -1.91 10.67
CA PHE A 90 24.12 -2.43 11.72
C PHE A 90 22.66 -2.53 11.28
N GLY A 91 22.45 -2.98 10.05
CA GLY A 91 21.13 -2.97 9.42
C GLY A 91 20.13 -3.94 10.07
N GLY A 92 18.87 -3.55 10.03
CA GLY A 92 17.76 -4.45 10.31
C GLY A 92 17.60 -5.52 9.24
N LEU A 93 16.98 -6.63 9.59
CA LEU A 93 16.68 -7.70 8.63
C LEU A 93 15.80 -7.18 7.51
N THR A 94 16.28 -7.32 6.30
CA THR A 94 15.56 -6.92 5.08
C THR A 94 15.30 -8.14 4.21
N ARG A 95 14.07 -8.31 3.72
CA ARG A 95 13.72 -9.42 2.84
C ARG A 95 12.55 -9.09 1.92
N ASP A 96 12.60 -9.66 0.70
CA ASP A 96 11.54 -9.58 -0.29
C ASP A 96 10.52 -10.72 -0.12
N PHE A 97 9.23 -10.38 -0.27
CA PHE A 97 8.10 -11.29 -0.23
C PHE A 97 7.23 -11.09 -1.48
N PRO A 98 7.35 -12.00 -2.47
CA PRO A 98 6.55 -11.94 -3.70
C PRO A 98 5.21 -12.69 -3.59
N GLN A 99 4.89 -13.31 -2.43
CA GLN A 99 3.69 -14.13 -2.25
C GLN A 99 2.42 -13.39 -2.66
N ASN A 100 1.56 -14.07 -3.43
CA ASN A 100 0.22 -13.61 -3.73
C ASN A 100 -0.79 -14.38 -2.86
N PHE A 101 -1.32 -13.75 -1.82
CA PHE A 101 -2.27 -14.40 -0.92
C PHE A 101 -3.63 -14.69 -1.58
N LEU A 102 -3.92 -14.14 -2.77
CA LEU A 102 -5.09 -14.53 -3.55
C LEU A 102 -4.98 -15.93 -4.16
N ASP A 103 -3.79 -16.52 -4.19
CA ASP A 103 -3.62 -17.93 -4.57
C ASP A 103 -4.34 -18.89 -3.58
N ALA A 104 -4.67 -18.40 -2.38
CA ALA A 104 -5.53 -19.06 -1.40
C ALA A 104 -6.99 -19.20 -1.86
N VAL A 105 -7.42 -18.42 -2.85
CA VAL A 105 -8.84 -18.25 -3.22
C VAL A 105 -9.19 -19.07 -4.45
N ARG A 106 -10.35 -19.75 -4.38
CA ARG A 106 -11.00 -20.35 -5.55
C ARG A 106 -12.46 -19.94 -5.60
N ILE A 107 -12.95 -19.68 -6.79
CA ILE A 107 -14.36 -19.37 -7.05
C ILE A 107 -14.93 -20.51 -7.89
N ASP A 108 -15.95 -21.21 -7.39
CA ASP A 108 -16.55 -22.39 -8.00
C ASP A 108 -15.49 -23.43 -8.43
N GLY A 109 -14.49 -23.66 -7.52
CA GLY A 109 -13.38 -24.60 -7.72
C GLY A 109 -12.25 -24.10 -8.63
N LYS A 110 -12.34 -22.90 -9.21
CA LYS A 110 -11.35 -22.32 -10.12
C LYS A 110 -10.54 -21.21 -9.42
N ALA A 111 -9.23 -21.15 -9.72
CA ALA A 111 -8.40 -20.03 -9.29
C ALA A 111 -8.88 -18.72 -9.93
N LEU A 112 -8.65 -17.61 -9.23
CA LEU A 112 -8.88 -16.28 -9.79
C LEU A 112 -7.98 -16.07 -11.01
N ALA A 113 -8.54 -15.60 -12.10
CA ALA A 113 -7.84 -15.37 -13.36
C ALA A 113 -8.36 -14.11 -14.07
N ALA A 114 -7.57 -13.59 -15.02
CA ALA A 114 -7.92 -12.42 -15.81
C ALA A 114 -8.23 -11.18 -14.96
N GLU A 115 -7.32 -10.86 -14.04
CA GLU A 115 -7.41 -9.66 -13.22
C GLU A 115 -7.45 -8.40 -14.06
N GLN A 116 -8.34 -7.48 -13.70
CA GLN A 116 -8.40 -6.12 -14.22
C GLN A 116 -8.40 -5.15 -13.05
N VAL A 117 -7.30 -4.42 -12.87
CA VAL A 117 -7.22 -3.36 -11.87
C VAL A 117 -8.12 -2.20 -12.28
N GLU A 118 -9.00 -1.77 -11.39
CA GLU A 118 -9.86 -0.61 -11.60
C GLU A 118 -9.22 0.66 -11.07
N TYR A 119 -8.69 0.62 -9.85
CA TYR A 119 -8.00 1.76 -9.27
C TYR A 119 -7.08 1.38 -8.12
N LEU A 120 -6.15 2.28 -7.85
CA LEU A 120 -5.35 2.32 -6.63
C LEU A 120 -5.68 3.60 -5.85
N ARG A 121 -5.64 3.53 -4.53
CA ARG A 121 -5.80 4.68 -3.62
C ARG A 121 -4.74 4.62 -2.54
N LEU A 122 -4.14 5.78 -2.25
CA LEU A 122 -3.17 5.97 -1.17
C LEU A 122 -3.66 7.07 -0.24
N ASP A 123 -3.85 6.72 1.03
CA ASP A 123 -4.30 7.60 2.11
C ASP A 123 -3.65 7.22 3.46
N GLY A 124 -2.41 6.74 3.41
CA GLY A 124 -1.71 6.13 4.54
C GLY A 124 -1.84 4.61 4.57
N LEU A 125 -2.76 4.06 3.77
CA LEU A 125 -2.87 2.65 3.40
C LEU A 125 -2.84 2.58 1.87
N LEU A 126 -2.37 1.47 1.28
CA LEU A 126 -2.51 1.25 -0.16
C LEU A 126 -3.71 0.34 -0.41
N THR A 127 -4.74 0.89 -1.02
CA THR A 127 -5.91 0.12 -1.46
C THR A 127 -5.82 -0.11 -2.96
N VAL A 128 -6.05 -1.37 -3.38
CA VAL A 128 -6.13 -1.77 -4.79
C VAL A 128 -7.45 -2.48 -5.03
N VAL A 129 -8.22 -2.01 -5.99
CA VAL A 129 -9.48 -2.64 -6.39
C VAL A 129 -9.33 -3.22 -7.78
N SER A 130 -9.66 -4.48 -7.89
CA SER A 130 -9.55 -5.26 -9.13
C SER A 130 -10.82 -6.08 -9.37
N ARG A 131 -11.07 -6.44 -10.64
CA ARG A 131 -12.10 -7.41 -11.04
C ARG A 131 -11.49 -8.69 -11.57
N TYR A 132 -12.15 -9.78 -11.22
CA TYR A 132 -11.94 -11.12 -11.74
C TYR A 132 -13.29 -11.65 -12.24
N GLY A 133 -13.72 -11.23 -13.45
CA GLY A 133 -15.09 -11.45 -13.93
C GLY A 133 -16.11 -10.77 -13.00
N ASP A 134 -17.00 -11.56 -12.41
CA ASP A 134 -18.06 -11.08 -11.50
C ASP A 134 -17.58 -10.95 -10.03
N ILE A 135 -16.31 -11.15 -9.74
CA ILE A 135 -15.75 -10.97 -8.41
C ILE A 135 -14.93 -9.68 -8.35
N GLU A 136 -15.35 -8.75 -7.52
CA GLU A 136 -14.56 -7.59 -7.14
C GLU A 136 -13.67 -7.97 -5.94
N VAL A 137 -12.39 -7.64 -6.05
CA VAL A 137 -11.40 -7.86 -4.99
C VAL A 137 -10.81 -6.53 -4.56
N THR A 138 -11.00 -6.19 -3.30
CA THR A 138 -10.30 -5.07 -2.67
C THR A 138 -9.15 -5.60 -1.81
N ARG A 139 -7.93 -5.18 -2.11
CA ARG A 139 -6.75 -5.38 -1.27
C ARG A 139 -6.48 -4.11 -0.49
N CYS A 140 -6.33 -4.19 0.83
CA CYS A 140 -5.88 -3.11 1.69
C CYS A 140 -4.55 -3.51 2.34
N LEU A 141 -3.48 -2.79 2.03
CA LEU A 141 -2.09 -3.11 2.37
C LEU A 141 -1.57 -2.04 3.34
N PHE A 142 -1.04 -2.46 4.50
CA PHE A 142 -0.59 -1.51 5.53
C PHE A 142 0.38 -2.17 6.53
N PRO A 143 1.33 -1.42 7.11
CA PRO A 143 2.09 -1.89 8.26
C PRO A 143 1.23 -1.82 9.53
N SER A 144 1.37 -2.80 10.43
CA SER A 144 0.84 -2.65 11.78
C SER A 144 1.49 -1.42 12.46
N PRO A 145 0.73 -0.57 13.12
CA PRO A 145 1.30 0.59 13.80
C PRO A 145 2.32 0.23 14.88
N ALA A 146 2.07 -0.85 15.64
CA ALA A 146 2.84 -1.17 16.84
C ALA A 146 3.54 -2.54 16.82
N ARG A 147 3.26 -3.41 15.83
CA ARG A 147 3.81 -4.77 15.78
C ARG A 147 4.80 -4.94 14.64
N ALA A 148 5.68 -5.94 14.74
CA ALA A 148 6.64 -6.32 13.70
C ALA A 148 5.94 -7.09 12.56
N ALA A 149 4.85 -6.53 12.02
CA ALA A 149 3.95 -7.18 11.05
C ALA A 149 3.54 -6.23 9.93
N PHE A 150 3.62 -6.71 8.69
CA PHE A 150 2.96 -6.12 7.54
C PHE A 150 1.64 -6.86 7.32
N CYS A 151 0.55 -6.13 7.16
CA CYS A 151 -0.80 -6.65 7.14
C CYS A 151 -1.48 -6.40 5.79
N GLU A 152 -2.31 -7.34 5.39
CA GLU A 152 -3.12 -7.27 4.18
C GLU A 152 -4.53 -7.75 4.48
N GLN A 153 -5.52 -6.95 4.17
CA GLN A 153 -6.92 -7.34 4.26
C GLN A 153 -7.50 -7.45 2.85
N TYR A 154 -8.18 -8.54 2.60
CA TYR A 154 -8.83 -8.85 1.33
C TYR A 154 -10.34 -8.87 1.53
N THR A 155 -11.06 -8.15 0.68
CA THR A 155 -12.52 -8.22 0.59
C THR A 155 -12.88 -8.72 -0.80
N LEU A 156 -13.57 -9.86 -0.87
CA LEU A 156 -14.14 -10.39 -2.10
C LEU A 156 -15.63 -10.07 -2.10
N ARG A 157 -16.14 -9.47 -3.16
CA ARG A 157 -17.54 -9.15 -3.36
C ARG A 157 -18.06 -9.83 -4.62
N ASN A 158 -19.17 -10.54 -4.49
CA ASN A 158 -19.88 -11.06 -5.65
C ASN A 158 -20.72 -9.94 -6.29
N THR A 159 -20.30 -9.48 -7.48
CA THR A 159 -20.99 -8.46 -8.26
C THR A 159 -21.85 -9.05 -9.36
N GLY A 160 -21.81 -10.39 -9.54
CA GLY A 160 -22.59 -11.12 -10.51
C GLY A 160 -24.03 -11.38 -10.05
N PRO A 161 -24.86 -11.90 -10.95
CA PRO A 161 -26.27 -12.16 -10.68
C PRO A 161 -26.54 -13.49 -9.97
N THR A 162 -25.55 -14.36 -9.82
CA THR A 162 -25.70 -15.71 -9.27
C THR A 162 -24.87 -15.91 -8.01
N THR A 163 -25.33 -16.80 -7.11
CA THR A 163 -24.53 -17.20 -5.93
C THR A 163 -23.32 -18.02 -6.36
N VAL A 164 -22.14 -17.69 -5.84
CA VAL A 164 -20.89 -18.41 -6.09
C VAL A 164 -20.37 -19.08 -4.81
N ALA A 165 -19.61 -20.16 -4.98
CA ALA A 165 -18.86 -20.79 -3.90
C ALA A 165 -17.45 -20.17 -3.82
N VAL A 166 -17.08 -19.64 -2.67
CA VAL A 166 -15.73 -19.13 -2.37
C VAL A 166 -15.03 -20.11 -1.47
N GLU A 167 -13.95 -20.70 -1.97
CA GLU A 167 -13.07 -21.59 -1.21
C GLU A 167 -11.84 -20.79 -0.78
N LEU A 168 -11.55 -20.81 0.52
CA LEU A 168 -10.35 -20.20 1.11
C LEU A 168 -9.45 -21.29 1.65
N ASN A 169 -8.24 -21.40 1.13
CA ASN A 169 -7.23 -22.35 1.55
C ASN A 169 -6.11 -21.64 2.33
N PRO A 170 -5.67 -22.16 3.49
CA PRO A 170 -4.64 -21.49 4.27
C PRO A 170 -3.30 -21.46 3.50
N VAL A 171 -2.64 -20.33 3.59
CA VAL A 171 -1.24 -20.17 3.14
C VAL A 171 -0.39 -19.94 4.38
N ARG A 172 0.72 -20.65 4.49
CA ARG A 172 1.76 -20.43 5.50
C ARG A 172 3.12 -20.78 4.92
N ASP A 173 3.98 -19.78 4.89
CA ASP A 173 5.39 -19.92 4.56
C ASP A 173 6.20 -19.41 5.75
N GLU A 174 7.15 -20.22 6.22
CA GLU A 174 7.97 -19.92 7.38
C GLU A 174 9.44 -20.11 7.03
N VAL A 175 10.21 -19.06 7.25
CA VAL A 175 11.64 -19.05 7.00
C VAL A 175 12.36 -18.65 8.28
N ARG A 176 13.39 -19.42 8.64
CA ARG A 176 14.29 -19.11 9.74
C ARG A 176 15.63 -18.62 9.17
N THR A 177 16.14 -17.52 9.71
CA THR A 177 17.47 -17.03 9.35
C THR A 177 18.56 -17.86 10.02
N ASP A 178 19.78 -17.81 9.47
CA ASP A 178 20.95 -18.39 10.12
C ASP A 178 21.20 -17.70 11.47
N ALA A 179 21.46 -18.51 12.51
CA ALA A 179 21.73 -18.02 13.86
C ALA A 179 23.03 -17.19 13.93
N ASP A 180 24.03 -17.57 13.14
CA ASP A 180 25.33 -16.90 13.11
C ASP A 180 25.27 -15.56 12.36
N ALA A 181 24.19 -15.32 11.59
CA ALA A 181 23.98 -14.08 10.87
C ALA A 181 23.17 -13.04 11.68
N GLY A 182 22.52 -13.43 12.76
CA GLY A 182 21.72 -12.52 13.60
C GLY A 182 22.44 -12.10 14.88
N VAL A 183 22.29 -10.83 15.28
CA VAL A 183 22.86 -10.31 16.54
C VAL A 183 22.29 -11.04 17.76
N GLU A 184 21.03 -11.44 17.72
CA GLU A 184 20.34 -12.15 18.80
C GLU A 184 20.03 -13.61 18.41
N GLY A 185 20.84 -14.21 17.52
CA GLY A 185 20.61 -15.54 16.99
C GLY A 185 19.65 -15.55 15.78
N SER A 186 18.95 -16.66 15.56
CA SER A 186 18.04 -16.78 14.44
C SER A 186 16.74 -15.98 14.63
N TYR A 187 16.19 -15.52 13.52
CA TYR A 187 14.87 -14.89 13.44
C TYR A 187 13.93 -15.76 12.60
N THR A 188 12.66 -15.76 12.98
CA THR A 188 11.62 -16.49 12.24
C THR A 188 10.74 -15.48 11.51
N LEU A 189 10.62 -15.66 10.18
CA LEU A 189 9.75 -14.86 9.32
C LEU A 189 8.58 -15.71 8.87
N ILE A 190 7.35 -15.23 9.06
CA ILE A 190 6.13 -15.97 8.79
C ILE A 190 5.24 -15.16 7.85
N ALA A 191 4.99 -15.67 6.64
CA ALA A 191 3.99 -15.16 5.72
C ALA A 191 2.77 -16.09 5.76
N ALA A 192 1.64 -15.62 6.27
CA ALA A 192 0.49 -16.49 6.48
C ALA A 192 -0.85 -15.75 6.36
N THR A 193 -1.90 -16.50 5.96
CA THR A 193 -3.30 -16.08 6.11
C THR A 193 -3.72 -16.11 7.57
N ASP A 194 -4.77 -15.37 7.93
CA ASP A 194 -5.32 -15.27 9.30
C ASP A 194 -6.18 -16.48 9.70
N PHE A 195 -6.28 -17.47 8.85
CA PHE A 195 -6.99 -18.72 9.11
C PHE A 195 -6.08 -19.94 8.82
N VAL A 196 -6.29 -21.01 9.57
CA VAL A 196 -5.44 -22.23 9.56
C VAL A 196 -6.13 -23.44 8.94
N ARG A 197 -7.39 -23.34 8.54
CA ARG A 197 -8.17 -24.43 7.94
C ARG A 197 -8.90 -23.91 6.70
N SER A 198 -8.97 -24.75 5.67
CA SER A 198 -9.80 -24.46 4.50
C SER A 198 -11.27 -24.29 4.90
N ARG A 199 -11.94 -23.35 4.26
CA ARG A 199 -13.35 -23.08 4.44
C ARG A 199 -14.00 -22.76 3.10
N THR A 200 -15.27 -23.15 2.95
CA THR A 200 -16.07 -22.81 1.79
C THR A 200 -17.26 -21.97 2.24
N LEU A 201 -17.47 -20.86 1.58
CA LEU A 201 -18.57 -19.92 1.82
C LEU A 201 -19.38 -19.79 0.54
N ARG A 202 -20.68 -19.49 0.67
CA ARG A 202 -21.53 -19.13 -0.46
C ARG A 202 -21.79 -17.63 -0.40
N LEU A 203 -21.47 -16.93 -1.48
CA LEU A 203 -21.74 -15.50 -1.61
C LEU A 203 -22.90 -15.29 -2.60
N ALA A 204 -24.03 -14.84 -2.12
CA ALA A 204 -25.12 -14.35 -2.95
C ALA A 204 -24.73 -13.05 -3.66
N PRO A 205 -25.47 -12.62 -4.69
CA PRO A 205 -25.26 -11.34 -5.34
C PRO A 205 -25.16 -10.17 -4.34
N GLY A 206 -24.08 -9.40 -4.41
CA GLY A 206 -23.81 -8.26 -3.52
C GLY A 206 -23.16 -8.62 -2.18
N GLU A 207 -23.10 -9.88 -1.78
CA GLU A 207 -22.44 -10.30 -0.54
C GLU A 207 -20.94 -10.24 -0.62
N THR A 208 -20.31 -10.15 0.55
CA THR A 208 -18.85 -10.04 0.71
C THR A 208 -18.28 -11.12 1.63
N CYS A 209 -17.03 -11.48 1.38
CA CYS A 209 -16.19 -12.29 2.25
C CYS A 209 -14.90 -11.53 2.55
N ILE A 210 -14.46 -11.55 3.80
CA ILE A 210 -13.23 -10.89 4.24
C ILE A 210 -12.27 -11.93 4.80
N PHE A 211 -11.00 -11.80 4.49
CA PHE A 211 -9.91 -12.53 5.13
C PHE A 211 -8.66 -11.65 5.20
N GLY A 212 -7.75 -12.02 6.09
CA GLY A 212 -6.48 -11.34 6.28
C GLY A 212 -5.28 -12.21 5.95
N ALA A 213 -4.17 -11.54 5.71
CA ALA A 213 -2.85 -12.14 5.66
C ALA A 213 -1.82 -11.21 6.30
N SER A 214 -0.71 -11.74 6.72
CA SER A 214 0.38 -10.95 7.28
C SER A 214 1.74 -11.57 6.99
N VAL A 215 2.77 -10.71 6.97
CA VAL A 215 4.16 -11.13 7.04
C VAL A 215 4.74 -10.58 8.33
N ARG A 216 5.25 -11.48 9.19
CA ARG A 216 5.72 -11.17 10.55
C ARG A 216 7.16 -11.57 10.75
N GLY A 217 7.88 -10.80 11.58
CA GLY A 217 9.21 -11.16 12.04
C GLY A 217 9.23 -11.37 13.55
N LEU A 218 9.85 -12.46 14.01
CA LEU A 218 9.94 -12.86 15.41
C LEU A 218 11.39 -13.15 15.78
N LYS A 219 11.80 -12.78 16.99
CA LYS A 219 13.04 -13.27 17.61
C LYS A 219 12.83 -14.70 18.12
N THR A 220 13.87 -15.50 18.08
CA THR A 220 13.82 -16.82 18.72
C THR A 220 14.26 -16.67 20.18
N PRO A 221 13.50 -17.13 21.19
CA PRO A 221 12.33 -18.02 21.14
C PRO A 221 10.95 -17.34 21.32
N GLU A 222 10.71 -16.18 20.73
CA GLU A 222 9.41 -15.52 20.88
C GLU A 222 8.27 -16.41 20.35
N VAL A 223 7.14 -16.36 21.06
CA VAL A 223 5.93 -17.09 20.66
C VAL A 223 5.11 -16.26 19.69
N GLU A 224 4.68 -16.86 18.61
CA GLU A 224 3.76 -16.23 17.67
C GLU A 224 2.41 -15.94 18.34
N LEU A 225 2.09 -14.66 18.53
CA LEU A 225 0.81 -14.24 19.06
C LEU A 225 -0.22 -14.08 17.95
N PRO A 226 -1.51 -14.36 18.23
CA PRO A 226 -2.58 -14.07 17.29
C PRO A 226 -2.56 -12.60 16.83
N LEU A 227 -2.85 -12.38 15.56
CA LEU A 227 -2.94 -11.07 14.93
C LEU A 227 -4.32 -10.93 14.28
N ASP A 228 -5.14 -10.02 14.78
CA ASP A 228 -6.42 -9.65 14.20
C ASP A 228 -6.18 -8.56 13.14
N ILE A 229 -6.23 -8.94 11.88
CA ILE A 229 -5.96 -8.03 10.75
C ILE A 229 -6.97 -6.89 10.68
N SER A 230 -8.23 -7.13 11.05
CA SER A 230 -9.26 -6.08 11.07
C SER A 230 -9.00 -5.06 12.18
N ALA A 231 -8.57 -5.52 13.35
CA ALA A 231 -8.17 -4.63 14.45
C ALA A 231 -6.90 -3.85 14.11
N GLU A 232 -5.90 -4.47 13.50
CA GLU A 232 -4.68 -3.78 13.02
C GLU A 232 -5.00 -2.71 11.97
N ARG A 233 -5.93 -3.00 11.06
CA ARG A 233 -6.42 -2.02 10.09
C ARG A 233 -7.06 -0.82 10.77
N ALA A 234 -7.97 -1.06 11.70
CA ALA A 234 -8.64 0.01 12.45
C ALA A 234 -7.62 0.89 13.23
N GLN A 235 -6.59 0.27 13.84
CA GLN A 235 -5.50 0.99 14.49
C GLN A 235 -4.68 1.82 13.50
N ARG A 236 -4.40 1.29 12.30
CA ARG A 236 -3.68 2.04 11.26
C ARG A 236 -4.50 3.23 10.75
N GLU A 237 -5.78 3.05 10.50
CA GLU A 237 -6.70 4.12 10.11
C GLU A 237 -6.78 5.20 11.19
N ALA A 238 -6.85 4.81 12.47
CA ALA A 238 -6.84 5.75 13.60
C ALA A 238 -5.52 6.52 13.71
N PHE A 239 -4.37 5.86 13.54
CA PHE A 239 -3.06 6.50 13.49
C PHE A 239 -2.98 7.57 12.39
N VAL A 240 -3.41 7.22 11.17
CA VAL A 240 -3.42 8.17 10.04
C VAL A 240 -4.35 9.34 10.32
N ALA A 241 -5.55 9.08 10.85
CA ALA A 241 -6.53 10.12 11.20
C ALA A 241 -5.99 11.06 12.29
N GLU A 242 -5.36 10.54 13.32
CA GLU A 242 -4.71 11.34 14.38
C GLU A 242 -3.61 12.24 13.81
N VAL A 243 -2.67 11.67 13.03
CA VAL A 243 -1.58 12.43 12.41
C VAL A 243 -2.11 13.51 11.48
N CYS A 244 -3.11 13.20 10.66
CA CYS A 244 -3.74 14.20 9.77
C CYS A 244 -4.51 15.27 10.55
N GLY A 245 -5.10 14.92 11.70
CA GLY A 245 -5.91 15.84 12.53
C GLY A 245 -5.10 16.79 13.41
N ASN A 246 -3.87 16.43 13.80
CA ASN A 246 -3.04 17.23 14.72
C ASN A 246 -2.68 18.63 14.20
N LEU A 247 -2.57 18.80 12.89
CA LEU A 247 -2.32 20.06 12.22
C LEU A 247 -2.91 19.99 10.81
N SER A 248 -3.75 20.91 10.43
CA SER A 248 -4.34 21.01 9.08
C SER A 248 -3.77 22.20 8.32
N LEU A 249 -3.62 22.05 7.03
CA LEU A 249 -3.35 23.13 6.09
C LEU A 249 -4.57 23.27 5.19
N GLU A 250 -5.16 24.46 5.20
CA GLU A 250 -6.25 24.85 4.33
C GLU A 250 -5.77 25.97 3.41
N SER A 251 -5.62 25.69 2.14
CA SER A 251 -5.24 26.65 1.12
C SER A 251 -6.16 26.53 -0.10
N PRO A 252 -6.20 27.53 -1.00
CA PRO A 252 -6.92 27.40 -2.27
C PRO A 252 -6.38 26.33 -3.20
N GLU A 253 -5.20 25.76 -2.91
CA GLU A 253 -4.50 24.77 -3.74
C GLU A 253 -4.64 23.36 -3.14
N PRO A 254 -5.52 22.49 -3.67
CA PRO A 254 -5.76 21.15 -3.14
C PRO A 254 -4.51 20.25 -3.15
N VAL A 255 -3.60 20.45 -4.13
CA VAL A 255 -2.35 19.71 -4.22
C VAL A 255 -1.49 19.96 -2.98
N LEU A 256 -1.38 21.22 -2.57
CA LEU A 256 -0.60 21.61 -1.39
C LEU A 256 -1.20 21.01 -0.11
N ASN A 257 -2.53 21.06 0.03
CA ASN A 257 -3.23 20.51 1.20
C ASN A 257 -3.01 19.01 1.32
N THR A 258 -3.18 18.28 0.21
CA THR A 258 -2.99 16.81 0.16
C THR A 258 -1.53 16.43 0.40
N MET A 259 -0.59 17.14 -0.23
CA MET A 259 0.85 16.93 -0.03
C MET A 259 1.25 17.13 1.44
N PHE A 260 0.72 18.17 2.09
CA PHE A 260 0.99 18.43 3.49
C PHE A 260 0.48 17.30 4.40
N ALA A 261 -0.74 16.80 4.17
CA ALA A 261 -1.31 15.68 4.93
C ALA A 261 -0.48 14.39 4.77
N LEU A 262 -0.15 14.01 3.53
CA LEU A 262 0.64 12.82 3.26
C LEU A 262 2.08 12.93 3.79
N ALA A 263 2.70 14.13 3.72
CA ALA A 263 4.02 14.38 4.28
C ALA A 263 4.06 14.20 5.79
N LYS A 264 3.01 14.58 6.52
CA LYS A 264 2.90 14.35 7.97
C LYS A 264 2.86 12.86 8.30
N VAL A 265 2.08 12.07 7.55
CA VAL A 265 2.04 10.62 7.73
C VAL A 265 3.44 10.04 7.54
N ARG A 266 4.14 10.41 6.46
CA ARG A 266 5.51 9.96 6.21
C ARG A 266 6.50 10.38 7.30
N ALA A 267 6.37 11.60 7.83
CA ALA A 267 7.20 12.06 8.94
C ALA A 267 6.94 11.25 10.23
N ALA A 268 5.67 10.98 10.55
CA ALA A 268 5.31 10.15 11.71
C ALA A 268 5.79 8.69 11.55
N GLU A 269 5.80 8.15 10.35
CA GLU A 269 6.32 6.83 10.01
C GLU A 269 7.85 6.71 10.09
N SER A 270 8.58 7.80 10.34
CA SER A 270 10.02 7.78 10.61
C SER A 270 10.36 7.54 12.08
N VAL A 271 9.37 7.24 12.91
CA VAL A 271 9.55 6.94 14.33
C VAL A 271 9.49 5.44 14.54
N PHE A 272 10.59 4.88 15.07
CA PHE A 272 10.71 3.43 15.28
C PHE A 272 10.95 3.12 16.76
N ARG A 273 10.43 1.98 17.19
CA ARG A 273 10.64 1.43 18.53
C ARG A 273 12.00 0.74 18.60
N THR A 274 12.83 1.21 19.49
CA THR A 274 14.13 0.63 19.81
C THR A 274 14.12 0.07 21.25
N ARG A 275 15.26 -0.43 21.73
CA ARG A 275 15.42 -0.85 23.12
C ARG A 275 15.30 0.32 24.12
N GLU A 276 15.65 1.52 23.71
CA GLU A 276 15.66 2.73 24.53
C GLU A 276 14.37 3.56 24.40
N GLY A 277 13.40 3.10 23.60
CA GLY A 277 12.14 3.78 23.37
C GLY A 277 11.89 4.10 21.90
N LEU A 278 11.08 5.12 21.65
CA LEU A 278 10.77 5.59 20.30
C LEU A 278 11.84 6.58 19.83
N HIS A 279 12.42 6.31 18.68
CA HIS A 279 13.45 7.16 18.07
C HIS A 279 13.09 7.50 16.64
N HIS A 280 13.35 8.74 16.26
CA HIS A 280 13.26 9.17 14.88
C HIS A 280 14.49 8.72 14.11
N ALA A 281 14.29 8.08 12.95
CA ALA A 281 15.36 7.70 12.06
C ALA A 281 14.97 7.91 10.60
N PRO A 282 15.94 8.22 9.72
CA PRO A 282 15.65 8.48 8.30
C PRO A 282 15.17 7.24 7.54
N ARG A 283 15.53 6.04 8.03
CA ARG A 283 15.14 4.74 7.46
C ARG A 283 15.16 3.65 8.51
N ALA A 284 14.35 2.62 8.31
CA ALA A 284 14.30 1.45 9.18
C ALA A 284 15.61 0.64 9.23
N GLU A 285 16.50 0.77 8.26
CA GLU A 285 17.78 0.09 8.23
C GLU A 285 18.84 0.70 9.17
N TYR A 286 18.66 1.95 9.64
CA TYR A 286 19.67 2.71 10.39
C TYR A 286 19.28 2.91 11.87
N HIS A 287 19.16 1.82 12.63
CA HIS A 287 18.87 1.84 14.08
C HIS A 287 19.92 1.14 14.92
#